data_6fc5235a09a7a5bfec6b6ec01aa76446
#
_entry.id   6fc5235a09a7a5bfec6b6ec01aa76446
#
_cell.length_a   1.000
_cell.length_b   1.000
_cell.length_c   1.000
_cell.angle_alpha   90.00
_cell.angle_beta   90.00
_cell.angle_gamma   90.00
#
_symmetry.space_group_name_H-M   'P 1'
#
loop_
_entity.id
_entity.type
_entity.pdbx_description
1 polymer ?
#
loop_
_entity_poly.entity_id
_entity_poly.type
_entity_poly.pdbx_seq_one_letter_code
_entity_poly.pdbx_strand_id
1 'polypeptide(L)'
;MLNQLIDTIDQQFSFESHGVTLHCMRLDLVGYVAFHVEFSSNRRPITIARAKGMDAPFFWTSIPEGRQKEAEGVGKLIEEYLLDKE
;
A
#
# COMPACT_ATOMS: atom_id res chain seq x y z
N MET A 1 1.01 4.01 -15.77
CA MET A 1 2.16 4.10 -14.88
C MET A 1 1.73 4.03 -13.43
N LEU A 2 2.52 3.40 -12.59
CA LEU A 2 2.15 3.15 -11.20
C LEU A 2 1.84 4.44 -10.43
N ASN A 3 2.62 5.49 -10.62
CA ASN A 3 2.38 6.75 -9.93
C ASN A 3 0.99 7.32 -10.24
N GLN A 4 0.58 7.25 -11.50
CA GLN A 4 -0.73 7.72 -11.90
C GLN A 4 -1.83 6.80 -11.36
N LEU A 5 -1.58 5.49 -11.34
CA LEU A 5 -2.55 4.54 -10.81
C LEU A 5 -2.81 4.79 -9.32
N ILE A 6 -1.75 5.06 -8.56
CA ILE A 6 -1.89 5.36 -7.14
C ILE A 6 -2.69 6.64 -6.92
N ASP A 7 -2.47 7.65 -7.77
CA ASP A 7 -3.16 8.94 -7.62
C ASP A 7 -4.63 8.88 -8.04
N THR A 8 -5.00 7.93 -8.88
CA THR A 8 -6.35 7.86 -9.45
C THR A 8 -7.18 6.68 -8.94
N ILE A 9 -6.60 5.81 -8.11
CA ILE A 9 -7.31 4.64 -7.62
C ILE A 9 -8.46 5.04 -6.71
N ASP A 10 -9.47 4.18 -6.65
CA ASP A 10 -10.59 4.37 -5.74
C ASP A 10 -10.10 4.51 -4.30
N GLN A 11 -10.85 5.29 -3.51
CA GLN A 11 -10.47 5.52 -2.13
C GLN A 11 -10.46 4.24 -1.29
N GLN A 12 -11.27 3.27 -1.67
CA GLN A 12 -11.29 1.96 -1.01
C GLN A 12 -11.26 0.88 -2.07
N PHE A 13 -10.48 -0.15 -1.81
CA PHE A 13 -10.43 -1.32 -2.69
C PHE A 13 -10.01 -2.54 -1.88
N SER A 14 -10.29 -3.71 -2.40
CA SER A 14 -9.87 -4.94 -1.74
C SER A 14 -9.47 -5.97 -2.78
N PHE A 15 -8.59 -6.87 -2.37
CA PHE A 15 -8.13 -7.97 -3.22
C PHE A 15 -7.67 -9.12 -2.34
N GLU A 16 -7.56 -10.30 -2.94
CA GLU A 16 -7.14 -11.49 -2.22
C GLU A 16 -5.71 -11.87 -2.59
N SER A 17 -4.94 -12.29 -1.59
CA SER A 17 -3.59 -12.80 -1.79
C SER A 17 -3.37 -13.96 -0.84
N HIS A 18 -3.06 -15.14 -1.40
CA HIS A 18 -2.76 -16.34 -0.62
C HIS A 18 -3.85 -16.66 0.42
N GLY A 19 -5.13 -16.53 0.02
CA GLY A 19 -6.25 -16.87 0.88
C GLY A 19 -6.62 -15.80 1.89
N VAL A 20 -5.96 -14.66 1.86
CA VAL A 20 -6.26 -13.54 2.77
C VAL A 20 -6.75 -12.36 1.95
N THR A 21 -7.87 -11.77 2.36
CA THR A 21 -8.37 -10.57 1.72
C THR A 21 -7.76 -9.34 2.39
N LEU A 22 -7.22 -8.45 1.58
CA LEU A 22 -6.68 -7.18 2.04
C LEU A 22 -7.71 -6.09 1.73
N HIS A 23 -8.14 -5.37 2.76
CA HIS A 23 -9.03 -4.22 2.60
C HIS A 23 -8.21 -2.97 2.75
N CYS A 24 -8.11 -2.21 1.66
CA CYS A 24 -7.21 -1.06 1.59
C CYS A 24 -8.02 0.23 1.53
N MET A 25 -7.64 1.20 2.36
CA MET A 25 -8.24 2.52 2.35
C MET A 25 -7.15 3.55 2.06
N ARG A 26 -7.36 4.33 1.00
CA ARG A 26 -6.41 5.36 0.62
C ARG A 26 -6.54 6.57 1.54
N LEU A 27 -5.40 7.06 1.98
CA LEU A 27 -5.32 8.27 2.81
C LEU A 27 -4.51 9.30 2.06
N ASP A 28 -5.12 10.43 1.75
CA ASP A 28 -4.44 11.53 1.07
C ASP A 28 -3.84 12.44 2.13
N LEU A 29 -2.53 12.35 2.27
CA LEU A 29 -1.78 13.14 3.23
C LEU A 29 -1.00 14.23 2.50
N VAL A 30 -0.58 15.25 3.25
CA VAL A 30 0.15 16.35 2.64
C VAL A 30 1.48 15.82 2.08
N GLY A 31 1.62 15.89 0.76
CA GLY A 31 2.85 15.51 0.09
C GLY A 31 2.99 14.04 -0.26
N TYR A 32 2.07 13.17 0.16
CA TYR A 32 2.16 11.75 -0.19
C TYR A 32 0.84 11.03 0.03
N VAL A 33 0.74 9.83 -0.53
CA VAL A 33 -0.42 8.97 -0.39
C VAL A 33 -0.06 7.79 0.51
N ALA A 34 -0.96 7.45 1.43
CA ALA A 34 -0.80 6.29 2.29
C ALA A 34 -2.00 5.35 2.12
N PHE A 35 -1.86 4.12 2.59
CA PHE A 35 -2.94 3.15 2.59
C PHE A 35 -3.04 2.52 3.97
N HIS A 36 -4.25 2.52 4.52
CA HIS A 36 -4.55 1.74 5.72
C HIS A 36 -5.05 0.38 5.24
N VAL A 37 -4.39 -0.69 5.68
CA VAL A 37 -4.66 -2.04 5.19
C VAL A 37 -5.13 -2.91 6.35
N GLU A 38 -6.31 -3.52 6.18
CA GLU A 38 -6.84 -4.50 7.11
C GLU A 38 -6.87 -5.86 6.43
N PHE A 39 -6.69 -6.90 7.21
CA PHE A 39 -6.61 -8.28 6.70
C PHE A 39 -7.78 -9.10 7.22
N SER A 40 -8.30 -10.01 6.39
CA SER A 40 -9.34 -10.93 6.81
C SER A 40 -8.84 -11.96 7.82
N SER A 41 -7.52 -12.09 7.98
CA SER A 41 -6.93 -12.95 9.00
C SER A 41 -6.79 -12.17 10.31
N ASN A 42 -6.22 -12.82 11.33
CA ASN A 42 -5.97 -12.17 12.62
C ASN A 42 -4.75 -11.24 12.60
N ARG A 43 -4.16 -11.04 11.45
CA ARG A 43 -3.00 -10.18 11.29
C ARG A 43 -3.37 -8.74 11.61
N ARG A 44 -2.50 -8.06 12.36
CA ARG A 44 -2.73 -6.68 12.79
C ARG A 44 -2.72 -5.72 11.59
N PRO A 45 -3.69 -4.80 11.52
CA PRO A 45 -3.70 -3.81 10.43
C PRO A 45 -2.41 -3.01 10.37
N ILE A 46 -2.11 -2.49 9.20
CA ILE A 46 -0.92 -1.69 8.98
C ILE A 46 -1.26 -0.50 8.09
N THR A 47 -0.64 0.65 8.39
CA THR A 47 -0.70 1.80 7.50
C THR A 47 0.65 1.93 6.83
N ILE A 48 0.66 2.03 5.51
CA ILE A 48 1.89 2.13 4.74
C ILE A 48 1.83 3.36 3.83
N ALA A 49 3.00 3.96 3.60
CA ALA A 49 3.13 5.11 2.73
C ALA A 49 4.18 4.83 1.67
N ARG A 50 3.97 5.39 0.48
CA ARG A 50 4.92 5.29 -0.61
C ARG A 50 5.82 6.52 -0.56
N ALA A 51 7.08 6.31 -0.21
CA ALA A 51 8.05 7.38 -0.04
C ALA A 51 9.07 7.36 -1.17
N LYS A 52 9.71 8.49 -1.41
CA LYS A 52 10.75 8.60 -2.43
C LYS A 52 12.09 8.83 -1.73
N GLY A 53 13.06 7.96 -2.01
CA GLY A 53 14.41 8.14 -1.50
C GLY A 53 15.16 9.21 -2.29
N MET A 54 16.27 9.70 -1.74
CA MET A 54 17.04 10.77 -2.37
C MET A 54 17.65 10.31 -3.69
N ASP A 55 18.22 9.13 -3.72
CA ASP A 55 18.89 8.57 -4.90
C ASP A 55 18.26 7.25 -5.34
N ALA A 56 17.05 6.96 -4.88
CA ALA A 56 16.43 5.69 -5.11
C ALA A 56 15.01 5.86 -5.61
N PRO A 57 14.46 4.84 -6.28
CA PRO A 57 13.06 4.86 -6.64
C PRO A 57 12.17 4.86 -5.39
N PHE A 58 10.88 4.94 -5.61
CA PHE A 58 9.92 4.88 -4.52
C PHE A 58 10.06 3.58 -3.72
N PHE A 59 9.78 3.68 -2.43
CA PHE A 59 9.75 2.51 -1.55
C PHE A 59 8.59 2.65 -0.57
N TRP A 60 8.21 1.53 0.05
CA TRP A 60 7.12 1.52 1.02
C TRP A 60 7.67 1.55 2.43
N THR A 61 7.00 2.28 3.31
CA THR A 61 7.37 2.36 4.71
C THR A 61 6.11 2.33 5.57
N SER A 62 6.23 1.88 6.82
CA SER A 62 5.08 1.84 7.73
C SER A 62 4.92 3.14 8.49
N ILE A 63 3.68 3.45 8.87
CA ILE A 63 3.34 4.60 9.70
C ILE A 63 2.55 4.07 10.90
N PRO A 64 3.06 4.19 12.12
CA PRO A 64 4.40 4.65 12.49
C PRO A 64 5.48 3.66 12.05
N GLU A 65 6.72 4.09 12.08
CA GLU A 65 7.86 3.24 11.74
C GLU A 65 7.92 2.02 12.66
N GLY A 66 8.60 0.96 12.19
CA GLY A 66 8.81 -0.24 12.98
C GLY A 66 8.33 -1.52 12.32
N ARG A 67 7.63 -1.42 11.20
CA ARG A 67 7.11 -2.59 10.48
C ARG A 67 7.57 -2.55 9.02
N GLN A 68 8.82 -2.22 8.80
CA GLN A 68 9.34 -1.96 7.45
C GLN A 68 9.18 -3.15 6.51
N LYS A 69 9.50 -4.36 6.96
CA LYS A 69 9.39 -5.54 6.12
C LYS A 69 7.94 -5.82 5.73
N GLU A 70 7.03 -5.63 6.67
CA GLU A 70 5.61 -5.81 6.36
C GLU A 70 5.13 -4.76 5.37
N ALA A 71 5.58 -3.52 5.54
CA ALA A 71 5.20 -2.44 4.63
C ALA A 71 5.68 -2.74 3.21
N GLU A 72 6.90 -3.23 3.06
CA GLU A 72 7.44 -3.59 1.76
C GLU A 72 6.65 -4.71 1.11
N GLY A 73 6.33 -5.76 1.88
CA GLY A 73 5.55 -6.87 1.36
C GLY A 73 4.15 -6.48 0.95
N VAL A 74 3.45 -5.75 1.81
CA VAL A 74 2.09 -5.30 1.52
C VAL A 74 2.08 -4.31 0.37
N GLY A 75 3.05 -3.39 0.34
CA GLY A 75 3.16 -2.44 -0.75
C GLY A 75 3.36 -3.11 -2.09
N LYS A 76 4.18 -4.17 -2.12
CA LYS A 76 4.39 -4.93 -3.34
C LYS A 76 3.09 -5.58 -3.82
N LEU A 77 2.29 -6.12 -2.90
CA LEU A 77 1.00 -6.71 -3.26
C LEU A 77 0.06 -5.65 -3.84
N ILE A 78 0.04 -4.46 -3.26
CA ILE A 78 -0.77 -3.37 -3.78
C ILE A 78 -0.30 -2.98 -5.19
N GLU A 79 1.00 -2.88 -5.40
CA GLU A 79 1.54 -2.57 -6.72
C GLU A 79 1.12 -3.61 -7.76
N GLU A 80 1.21 -4.88 -7.42
CA GLU A 80 0.80 -5.95 -8.32
C GLU A 80 -0.69 -5.85 -8.66
N TYR A 81 -1.51 -5.57 -7.64
CA TYR A 81 -2.94 -5.40 -7.86
C TYR A 81 -3.24 -4.24 -8.81
N LEU A 82 -2.56 -3.10 -8.61
CA LEU A 82 -2.78 -1.92 -9.44
C LEU A 82 -2.33 -2.16 -10.88
N LEU A 83 -1.21 -2.82 -11.06
CA LEU A 83 -0.68 -3.10 -12.40
C LEU A 83 -1.57 -4.09 -13.15
N ASP A 84 -2.19 -5.03 -12.45
CA ASP A 84 -3.10 -5.99 -13.08
C ASP A 84 -4.38 -5.33 -13.59
N LYS A 85 -4.70 -4.14 -13.10
CA LYS A 85 -5.89 -3.41 -13.54
C LYS A 85 -5.67 -2.59 -14.80
N GLU A 86 -4.46 -2.48 -15.27
CA GLU A 86 -4.18 -1.74 -16.51
C GLU A 86 -4.75 -2.49 -17.75
#